data_6e98ff57462b49d2dc134c6e1e0ad74d
#
_entry.id   6e98ff57462b49d2dc134c6e1e0ad74d
#
_cell.length_a   1.000
_cell.length_b   1.000
_cell.length_c   1.000
_cell.angle_alpha   90.00
_cell.angle_beta   90.00
_cell.angle_gamma   90.00
#
_symmetry.space_group_name_H-M   'P 1'
#
loop_
_entity.id
_entity.type
_entity.pdbx_description
1 polymer ?
#
loop_
_entity_poly.entity_id
_entity_poly.type
_entity_poly.pdbx_seq_one_letter_code
_entity_poly.pdbx_strand_id
1 'polypeptide(L)'
;MSLRSNIENKLQNALKEKDKILISTLRLILAAIKDKDISIRSKDNREGIKDNDIKQLFKKMIKQRNESIEIYKKNNRSDLLEVENKEVEIISEFLPKQMSELEITELCKEKVQTLNANGIKDIGKVMGALKKDYSEIIDFSKAGIILKEILK
;
A
#
# COMPACT_ATOMS: atom_id res chain seq x y z
N MET A 1 0.59 7.17 19.27
CA MET A 1 1.82 6.43 18.93
C MET A 1 2.16 6.54 17.47
N SER A 2 3.44 6.70 17.15
CA SER A 2 3.88 6.71 15.76
C SER A 2 3.77 5.32 15.14
N LEU A 3 3.69 5.27 13.81
CA LEU A 3 3.68 4.01 13.08
C LEU A 3 4.96 3.20 13.34
N ARG A 4 6.09 3.89 13.40
CA ARG A 4 7.40 3.30 13.73
C ARG A 4 7.37 2.57 15.09
N SER A 5 6.83 3.21 16.12
CA SER A 5 6.69 2.62 17.46
C SER A 5 5.77 1.40 17.45
N ASN A 6 4.68 1.44 16.68
CA ASN A 6 3.77 0.31 16.56
C ASN A 6 4.46 -0.91 15.95
N ILE A 7 5.30 -0.69 14.93
CA ILE A 7 6.06 -1.77 14.28
C ILE A 7 7.06 -2.37 15.27
N GLU A 8 7.79 -1.53 16.00
CA GLU A 8 8.76 -1.98 17.00
C GLU A 8 8.10 -2.80 18.12
N ASN A 9 6.95 -2.34 18.64
CA ASN A 9 6.18 -3.04 19.66
C ASN A 9 5.69 -4.40 19.14
N LYS A 10 5.22 -4.45 17.90
CA LYS A 10 4.78 -5.70 17.30
C LYS A 10 5.92 -6.68 17.14
N LEU A 11 7.12 -6.21 16.82
CA LEU A 11 8.32 -7.05 16.75
C LEU A 11 8.66 -7.64 18.13
N GLN A 12 8.61 -6.84 19.19
CA GLN A 12 8.87 -7.33 20.54
C GLN A 12 7.89 -8.44 20.95
N ASN A 13 6.63 -8.28 20.62
CA ASN A 13 5.62 -9.30 20.88
C ASN A 13 5.84 -10.56 20.04
N ALA A 14 6.18 -10.40 18.77
CA ALA A 14 6.47 -11.52 17.87
C ALA A 14 7.67 -12.35 18.35
N LEU A 15 8.70 -11.69 18.90
CA LEU A 15 9.86 -12.36 19.48
C LEU A 15 9.46 -13.23 20.67
N LYS A 16 8.54 -12.75 21.51
CA LYS A 16 8.02 -13.52 22.65
C LYS A 16 7.22 -14.74 22.19
N GLU A 17 6.43 -14.57 21.14
CA GLU A 17 5.59 -15.63 20.57
C GLU A 17 6.36 -16.60 19.66
N LYS A 18 7.59 -16.26 19.30
CA LYS A 18 8.45 -17.05 18.39
C LYS A 18 7.86 -17.28 17.00
N ASP A 19 7.10 -16.30 16.50
CA ASP A 19 6.54 -16.34 15.14
C ASP A 19 7.61 -15.94 14.12
N LYS A 20 8.21 -16.93 13.48
CA LYS A 20 9.36 -16.75 12.58
C LYS A 20 9.08 -15.87 11.38
N ILE A 21 7.94 -16.07 10.72
CA ILE A 21 7.57 -15.29 9.52
C ILE A 21 7.30 -13.84 9.91
N LEU A 22 6.55 -13.63 10.98
CA LEU A 22 6.24 -12.29 11.47
C LEU A 22 7.53 -11.56 11.88
N ILE A 23 8.43 -12.21 12.60
CA ILE A 23 9.72 -11.64 13.02
C ILE A 23 10.54 -11.22 11.80
N SER A 24 10.71 -12.11 10.82
CA SER A 24 11.53 -11.81 9.64
C SER A 24 10.92 -10.68 8.80
N THR A 25 9.60 -10.66 8.67
CA THR A 25 8.89 -9.62 7.92
C THR A 25 9.01 -8.26 8.61
N LEU A 26 8.83 -8.21 9.93
CA LEU A 26 8.94 -6.97 10.69
C LEU A 26 10.38 -6.42 10.67
N ARG A 27 11.38 -7.28 10.74
CA ARG A 27 12.78 -6.88 10.61
C ARG A 27 13.08 -6.31 9.23
N LEU A 28 12.52 -6.92 8.19
CA LEU A 28 12.66 -6.45 6.81
C LEU A 28 12.00 -5.08 6.63
N ILE A 29 10.83 -4.87 7.21
CA ILE A 29 10.14 -3.59 7.22
C ILE A 29 10.98 -2.51 7.90
N LEU A 30 11.50 -2.80 9.09
CA LEU A 30 12.32 -1.84 9.84
C LEU A 30 13.63 -1.51 9.11
N ALA A 31 14.23 -2.50 8.46
CA ALA A 31 15.43 -2.28 7.63
C ALA A 31 15.12 -1.36 6.46
N ALA A 32 13.99 -1.55 5.79
CA ALA A 32 13.56 -0.69 4.68
C ALA A 32 13.31 0.75 5.13
N ILE A 33 12.69 0.94 6.30
CA ILE A 33 12.50 2.26 6.90
C ILE A 33 13.84 2.91 7.20
N LYS A 34 14.77 2.17 7.79
CA LYS A 34 16.11 2.67 8.12
C LYS A 34 16.88 3.08 6.89
N ASP A 35 16.80 2.32 5.81
CA ASP A 35 17.44 2.68 4.54
C ASP A 35 16.89 4.01 4.00
N LYS A 36 15.58 4.23 4.09
CA LYS A 36 14.97 5.51 3.72
C LYS A 36 15.39 6.64 4.64
N ASP A 37 15.44 6.39 5.94
CA ASP A 37 15.93 7.36 6.92
C ASP A 37 17.34 7.84 6.56
N ILE A 38 18.22 6.91 6.21
CA ILE A 38 19.60 7.21 5.83
C ILE A 38 19.64 8.01 4.53
N SER A 39 18.81 7.67 3.55
CA SER A 39 18.79 8.32 2.24
C SER A 39 18.41 9.79 2.30
N ILE A 40 17.59 10.19 3.29
CA ILE A 40 17.15 11.59 3.46
C ILE A 40 17.90 12.31 4.59
N ARG A 41 18.87 11.66 5.22
CA ARG A 41 19.61 12.23 6.35
C ARG A 41 20.40 13.46 5.95
N SER A 42 20.18 14.56 6.68
CA SER A 42 20.91 15.81 6.52
C SER A 42 21.10 16.45 7.89
N LYS A 43 21.83 17.58 7.95
CA LYS A 43 22.00 18.33 9.20
C LYS A 43 20.64 18.78 9.77
N ASP A 44 19.66 19.01 8.89
CA ASP A 44 18.34 19.50 9.25
C ASP A 44 17.30 18.40 9.44
N ASN A 45 17.60 17.17 9.01
CA ASN A 45 16.67 16.03 9.13
C ASN A 45 17.39 14.81 9.70
N ARG A 46 17.36 14.68 11.02
CA ARG A 46 17.89 13.53 11.75
C ARG A 46 16.80 12.58 12.24
N GLU A 47 15.55 13.01 12.19
CA GLU A 47 14.41 12.24 12.71
C GLU A 47 13.99 11.08 11.80
N GLY A 48 14.37 11.14 10.51
CA GLY A 48 13.99 10.14 9.53
C GLY A 48 12.66 10.45 8.84
N ILE A 49 12.15 9.46 8.13
CA ILE A 49 10.89 9.60 7.39
C ILE A 49 9.69 9.62 8.32
N LYS A 50 8.64 10.33 7.90
CA LYS A 50 7.39 10.46 8.64
C LYS A 50 6.42 9.32 8.33
N ASP A 51 5.36 9.22 9.12
CA ASP A 51 4.35 8.16 8.97
C ASP A 51 3.79 8.06 7.55
N ASN A 52 3.51 9.19 6.90
CA ASN A 52 3.03 9.18 5.51
C ASN A 52 4.04 8.55 4.54
N ASP A 53 5.32 8.84 4.74
CA ASP A 53 6.38 8.26 3.91
C ASP A 53 6.51 6.75 4.16
N ILE A 54 6.34 6.33 5.41
CA ILE A 54 6.32 4.91 5.77
C ILE A 54 5.16 4.19 5.08
N LYS A 55 3.98 4.79 5.08
CA LYS A 55 2.81 4.24 4.38
C LYS A 55 3.05 4.11 2.88
N GLN A 56 3.65 5.10 2.24
CA GLN A 56 4.01 5.03 0.82
C GLN A 56 5.03 3.93 0.54
N LEU A 57 6.03 3.80 1.42
CA LEU A 57 7.00 2.72 1.33
C LEU A 57 6.31 1.34 1.40
N PHE A 58 5.36 1.18 2.30
CA PHE A 58 4.61 -0.08 2.45
C PHE A 58 3.77 -0.39 1.22
N LYS A 59 3.13 0.59 0.62
CA LYS A 59 2.37 0.41 -0.64
C LYS A 59 3.29 -0.09 -1.75
N LYS A 60 4.49 0.47 -1.85
CA LYS A 60 5.49 0.04 -2.84
C LYS A 60 5.95 -1.40 -2.56
N MET A 61 6.21 -1.73 -1.31
CA MET A 61 6.61 -3.08 -0.90
C MET A 61 5.54 -4.11 -1.24
N ILE A 62 4.27 -3.79 -1.00
CA ILE A 62 3.13 -4.65 -1.33
C ILE A 62 3.04 -4.84 -2.85
N LYS A 63 3.18 -3.78 -3.62
CA LYS A 63 3.16 -3.85 -5.08
C LYS A 63 4.23 -4.79 -5.62
N GLN A 64 5.46 -4.66 -5.12
CA GLN A 64 6.58 -5.52 -5.52
C GLN A 64 6.32 -6.99 -5.18
N ARG A 65 5.74 -7.26 -4.01
CA ARG A 65 5.38 -8.62 -3.60
C ARG A 65 4.25 -9.21 -4.42
N ASN A 66 3.26 -8.40 -4.78
CA ASN A 66 2.18 -8.85 -5.65
C ASN A 66 2.69 -9.22 -7.05
N GLU A 67 3.67 -8.51 -7.57
CA GLU A 67 4.34 -8.86 -8.83
C GLU A 67 5.06 -10.21 -8.71
N SER A 68 5.76 -10.45 -7.60
CA SER A 68 6.40 -11.73 -7.31
C SER A 68 5.39 -12.86 -7.18
N ILE A 69 4.25 -12.61 -6.52
CA ILE A 69 3.16 -13.57 -6.35
C ILE A 69 2.66 -14.04 -7.71
N GLU A 70 2.44 -13.12 -8.66
CA GLU A 70 2.00 -13.50 -10.00
C GLU A 70 3.02 -14.36 -10.73
N ILE A 71 4.31 -14.07 -10.57
CA ILE A 71 5.39 -14.88 -11.15
C ILE A 71 5.40 -16.28 -10.53
N TYR A 72 5.27 -16.41 -9.22
CA TYR A 72 5.26 -17.70 -8.53
C TYR A 72 4.04 -18.54 -8.88
N LYS A 73 2.88 -17.92 -9.10
CA LYS A 73 1.68 -18.61 -9.59
C LYS A 73 1.92 -19.24 -10.97
N LYS A 74 2.55 -18.49 -11.88
CA LYS A 74 2.87 -18.98 -13.23
C LYS A 74 3.87 -20.14 -13.24
N ASN A 75 4.76 -20.16 -12.26
CA ASN A 75 5.83 -21.15 -12.16
C ASN A 75 5.53 -22.29 -11.17
N ASN A 76 4.31 -22.37 -10.65
CA ASN A 76 3.87 -23.38 -9.69
C ASN A 76 4.75 -23.48 -8.43
N ARG A 77 5.23 -22.34 -7.94
CA ARG A 77 6.06 -22.27 -6.72
C ARG A 77 5.18 -21.91 -5.52
N SER A 78 4.31 -22.83 -5.12
CA SER A 78 3.37 -22.64 -4.01
C SER A 78 4.04 -22.35 -2.66
N ASP A 79 5.24 -22.89 -2.44
CA ASP A 79 6.04 -22.64 -1.25
C ASP A 79 6.43 -21.17 -1.10
N LEU A 80 6.94 -20.56 -2.16
CA LEU A 80 7.30 -19.14 -2.19
C LEU A 80 6.08 -18.22 -2.23
N LEU A 81 5.03 -18.66 -2.91
CA LEU A 81 3.76 -17.94 -2.98
C LEU A 81 3.15 -17.73 -1.59
N GLU A 82 3.14 -18.77 -0.76
CA GLU A 82 2.57 -18.71 0.58
C GLU A 82 3.31 -17.71 1.47
N VAL A 83 4.65 -17.71 1.41
CA VAL A 83 5.48 -16.78 2.17
C VAL A 83 5.20 -15.32 1.75
N GLU A 84 5.16 -15.06 0.44
CA GLU A 84 4.90 -13.72 -0.09
C GLU A 84 3.50 -13.23 0.32
N ASN A 85 2.49 -14.10 0.27
CA ASN A 85 1.14 -13.76 0.70
C ASN A 85 1.08 -13.37 2.18
N LYS A 86 1.79 -14.09 3.03
CA LYS A 86 1.86 -13.77 4.47
C LYS A 86 2.58 -12.43 4.71
N GLU A 87 3.64 -12.16 3.98
CA GLU A 87 4.35 -10.89 4.07
C GLU A 87 3.46 -9.72 3.67
N VAL A 88 2.70 -9.85 2.58
CA VAL A 88 1.73 -8.84 2.14
C VAL A 88 0.67 -8.60 3.23
N GLU A 89 0.15 -9.67 3.82
CA GLU A 89 -0.84 -9.58 4.89
C GLU A 89 -0.30 -8.80 6.09
N ILE A 90 0.91 -9.12 6.53
CA ILE A 90 1.57 -8.45 7.66
C ILE A 90 1.78 -6.97 7.39
N ILE A 91 2.30 -6.61 6.22
CA ILE A 91 2.55 -5.23 5.83
C ILE A 91 1.22 -4.45 5.74
N SER A 92 0.19 -5.08 5.17
CA SER A 92 -1.13 -4.47 4.98
C SER A 92 -1.82 -4.10 6.30
N GLU A 93 -1.52 -4.80 7.39
CA GLU A 93 -2.08 -4.49 8.71
C GLU A 93 -1.69 -3.10 9.21
N PHE A 94 -0.57 -2.55 8.74
CA PHE A 94 -0.10 -1.21 9.11
C PHE A 94 -0.71 -0.10 8.24
N LEU A 95 -1.47 -0.45 7.22
CA LEU A 95 -2.13 0.49 6.34
C LEU A 95 -3.63 0.56 6.63
N PRO A 96 -4.30 1.69 6.31
CA PRO A 96 -5.75 1.73 6.32
C PRO A 96 -6.30 0.65 5.40
N LYS A 97 -7.48 0.11 5.73
CA LYS A 97 -8.13 -0.89 4.89
C LYS A 97 -8.31 -0.35 3.48
N GLN A 98 -7.73 -1.04 2.50
CA GLN A 98 -7.81 -0.62 1.10
C GLN A 98 -9.17 -1.00 0.51
N MET A 99 -9.66 -0.17 -0.41
CA MET A 99 -10.91 -0.43 -1.12
C MET A 99 -10.74 -1.59 -2.10
N SER A 100 -11.74 -2.46 -2.15
CA SER A 100 -11.80 -3.52 -3.15
C SER A 100 -12.08 -2.93 -4.54
N GLU A 101 -11.82 -3.70 -5.58
CA GLU A 101 -12.10 -3.28 -6.96
C GLU A 101 -13.57 -2.93 -7.15
N LEU A 102 -14.49 -3.71 -6.55
CA LEU A 102 -15.93 -3.43 -6.59
C LEU A 102 -16.25 -2.09 -5.92
N GLU A 103 -15.70 -1.83 -4.74
CA GLU A 103 -15.90 -0.58 -4.02
C GLU A 103 -15.36 0.62 -4.81
N ILE A 104 -14.20 0.48 -5.44
CA ILE A 104 -13.61 1.51 -6.30
C ILE A 104 -14.52 1.78 -7.50
N THR A 105 -15.05 0.73 -8.12
CA THR A 105 -15.95 0.85 -9.28
C THR A 105 -17.21 1.63 -8.92
N GLU A 106 -17.83 1.30 -7.79
CA GLU A 106 -19.04 1.99 -7.32
C GLU A 106 -18.77 3.46 -6.99
N LEU A 107 -17.63 3.72 -6.32
CA LEU A 107 -17.21 5.10 -6.01
C LEU A 107 -16.95 5.91 -7.28
N CYS A 108 -16.30 5.32 -8.27
CA CYS A 108 -16.04 5.97 -9.55
C CYS A 108 -17.34 6.35 -10.26
N LYS A 109 -18.31 5.43 -10.29
CA LYS A 109 -19.63 5.69 -10.88
C LYS A 109 -20.35 6.83 -10.17
N GLU A 110 -20.32 6.82 -8.85
CA GLU A 110 -20.91 7.89 -8.03
C GLU A 110 -20.28 9.25 -8.32
N LYS A 111 -18.94 9.32 -8.35
CA LYS A 111 -18.23 10.57 -8.62
C LYS A 111 -18.45 11.09 -10.03
N VAL A 112 -18.52 10.21 -11.00
CA VAL A 112 -18.85 10.59 -12.39
C VAL A 112 -20.22 11.28 -12.47
N GLN A 113 -21.22 10.74 -11.77
CA GLN A 113 -22.56 11.33 -11.71
C GLN A 113 -22.56 12.67 -10.94
N THR A 114 -21.94 12.69 -9.76
CA THR A 114 -21.89 13.86 -8.89
C THR A 114 -21.21 15.06 -9.56
N LEU A 115 -20.13 14.82 -10.30
CA LEU A 115 -19.34 15.85 -10.98
C LEU A 115 -19.80 16.11 -12.43
N ASN A 116 -20.85 15.42 -12.88
CA ASN A 116 -21.33 15.50 -14.25
C ASN A 116 -20.21 15.28 -15.29
N ALA A 117 -19.32 14.31 -15.00
CA ALA A 117 -18.22 13.97 -15.89
C ALA A 117 -18.75 13.35 -17.17
N ASN A 118 -18.25 13.81 -18.29
CA ASN A 118 -18.69 13.38 -19.62
C ASN A 118 -17.49 13.17 -20.52
N GLY A 119 -17.13 11.91 -20.70
CA GLY A 119 -16.02 11.52 -21.55
C GLY A 119 -14.65 11.55 -20.87
N ILE A 120 -13.66 11.04 -21.58
CA ILE A 120 -12.28 10.85 -21.09
C ILE A 120 -11.62 12.17 -20.65
N LYS A 121 -12.01 13.28 -21.27
CA LYS A 121 -11.48 14.62 -20.91
C LYS A 121 -11.69 14.99 -19.46
N ASP A 122 -12.70 14.41 -18.79
CA ASP A 122 -13.04 14.70 -17.40
C ASP A 122 -12.40 13.75 -16.38
N ILE A 123 -11.57 12.79 -16.82
CA ILE A 123 -10.87 11.84 -15.92
C ILE A 123 -10.07 12.58 -14.84
N GLY A 124 -9.31 13.61 -15.24
CA GLY A 124 -8.51 14.39 -14.30
C GLY A 124 -9.32 15.04 -13.19
N LYS A 125 -10.52 15.52 -13.51
CA LYS A 125 -11.45 16.12 -12.58
C LYS A 125 -11.93 15.08 -11.55
N VAL A 126 -12.32 13.90 -12.00
CA VAL A 126 -12.76 12.81 -11.12
C VAL A 126 -11.61 12.30 -10.28
N MET A 127 -10.44 12.08 -10.86
CA MET A 127 -9.24 11.64 -10.15
C MET A 127 -8.83 12.64 -9.08
N GLY A 128 -8.91 13.94 -9.35
CA GLY A 128 -8.63 15.00 -8.37
C GLY A 128 -9.55 14.92 -7.17
N ALA A 129 -10.84 14.70 -7.40
CA ALA A 129 -11.82 14.53 -6.32
C ALA A 129 -11.54 13.27 -5.48
N LEU A 130 -11.17 12.17 -6.13
CA LEU A 130 -10.81 10.93 -5.42
C LEU A 130 -9.54 11.11 -4.58
N LYS A 131 -8.53 11.80 -5.09
CA LYS A 131 -7.30 12.09 -4.35
C LYS A 131 -7.55 12.93 -3.12
N LYS A 132 -8.47 13.85 -3.19
CA LYS A 132 -8.82 14.72 -2.07
C LYS A 132 -9.39 13.95 -0.88
N ASP A 133 -10.32 13.03 -1.14
CA ASP A 133 -11.10 12.37 -0.11
C ASP A 133 -10.63 10.95 0.24
N TYR A 134 -9.98 10.24 -0.68
CA TYR A 134 -9.69 8.81 -0.55
C TYR A 134 -8.22 8.45 -0.80
N SER A 135 -7.29 9.39 -0.68
CA SER A 135 -5.89 9.20 -1.06
C SER A 135 -5.19 8.02 -0.37
N GLU A 136 -5.57 7.69 0.86
CA GLU A 136 -4.92 6.64 1.63
C GLU A 136 -5.47 5.23 1.37
N ILE A 137 -6.70 5.12 0.88
CA ILE A 137 -7.41 3.84 0.80
C ILE A 137 -7.71 3.36 -0.62
N ILE A 138 -7.45 4.19 -1.64
CA ILE A 138 -7.74 3.85 -3.04
C ILE A 138 -6.44 3.61 -3.81
N ASP A 139 -6.47 2.60 -4.70
CA ASP A 139 -5.41 2.40 -5.68
C ASP A 139 -5.74 3.21 -6.94
N PHE A 140 -5.00 4.28 -7.16
CA PHE A 140 -5.24 5.21 -8.27
C PHE A 140 -5.00 4.58 -9.64
N SER A 141 -4.13 3.58 -9.73
CA SER A 141 -3.93 2.84 -10.99
C SER A 141 -5.20 2.10 -11.38
N LYS A 142 -5.83 1.42 -10.44
CA LYS A 142 -7.11 0.72 -10.65
C LYS A 142 -8.23 1.70 -10.93
N ALA A 143 -8.31 2.78 -10.18
CA ALA A 143 -9.32 3.82 -10.38
C ALA A 143 -9.22 4.44 -11.78
N GLY A 144 -8.01 4.71 -12.27
CA GLY A 144 -7.77 5.24 -13.60
C GLY A 144 -8.27 4.31 -14.70
N ILE A 145 -7.99 3.00 -14.58
CA ILE A 145 -8.46 1.99 -15.52
C ILE A 145 -9.99 1.94 -15.53
N ILE A 146 -10.61 1.90 -14.36
CA ILE A 146 -12.06 1.86 -14.20
C ILE A 146 -12.73 3.10 -14.80
N LEU A 147 -12.18 4.29 -14.53
CA LEU A 147 -12.71 5.55 -15.06
C LEU A 147 -12.62 5.61 -16.60
N LYS A 148 -11.53 5.10 -17.18
CA LYS A 148 -11.40 5.02 -18.64
C LYS A 148 -12.51 4.17 -19.26
N GLU A 149 -12.89 3.07 -18.62
CA GLU A 149 -13.97 2.22 -19.07
C GLU A 149 -15.33 2.91 -18.93
N ILE A 150 -15.57 3.59 -17.80
CA ILE A 150 -16.84 4.30 -17.54
C ILE A 150 -17.03 5.49 -18.48
N LEU A 151 -15.97 6.26 -18.71
CA LEU A 151 -16.01 7.51 -19.49
C LEU A 151 -15.69 7.33 -20.99
N LYS A 152 -15.57 6.13 -21.42
CA LYS A 152 -15.24 5.75 -22.79
C LYS A 152 -16.30 6.17 -23.81
#